data_a8f97063f98b4ccdb36a694b23878641
#
_entry.id   a8f97063f98b4ccdb36a694b23878641
#
_cell.length_a   1.000
_cell.length_b   1.000
_cell.length_c   1.000
_cell.angle_alpha   90.00
_cell.angle_beta   90.00
_cell.angle_gamma   90.00
#
_symmetry.space_group_name_H-M   'P 1'
#
loop_
_entity.id
_entity.type
_entity.pdbx_description
1 polymer ?
#
loop_
_entity_poly.entity_id
_entity_poly.type
_entity_poly.pdbx_seq_one_letter_code
_entity_poly.pdbx_strand_id
1 'polypeptide(L)'
;MTSWLLRKPVWVSLLLLVLVVPWFFVHLPHSWRSPLLLAVWDLCHILFFFCVVYAVQWRYKLVSARSWFLVAALAFAVGGSIEMIQGMTGRNASWGDVARNMTGVWLGLAWGVAQAQWLRWHRVLSAVALAVLFVPFINLAVDRVKSFNEFPVLANFERPVGVDYWRGDVSIAAVPGRENANGHALKVELNTARYSGFYFEHFPADWRGYKRLHFDLFNPGEKSLTMVLRVHDIWHQQSGQAYGDRYNVRFQAEPGWNSYQFALDDILNAPTKRDMDLSRIQTLGIFTMNLPQPVTLYFDNFRLEP
;
A
#
# COMPACT_ATOMS: atom_id res chain seq x y z
N MET A 1 28.20 -31.33 -27.69
CA MET A 1 26.89 -31.23 -27.00
C MET A 1 26.86 -30.27 -25.80
N THR A 2 27.90 -29.50 -25.51
CA THR A 2 28.05 -28.67 -24.29
C THR A 2 27.62 -27.19 -24.42
N SER A 3 27.31 -26.71 -25.62
CA SER A 3 26.97 -25.29 -25.82
C SER A 3 25.51 -24.89 -25.51
N TRP A 4 24.62 -25.85 -25.40
CA TRP A 4 23.20 -25.63 -25.18
C TRP A 4 22.83 -25.38 -23.72
N LEU A 5 23.52 -26.04 -22.78
CA LEU A 5 23.31 -25.87 -21.34
C LEU A 5 23.78 -24.52 -20.82
N LEU A 6 24.78 -23.90 -21.46
CA LEU A 6 25.31 -22.57 -21.11
C LEU A 6 24.42 -21.41 -21.58
N ARG A 7 23.43 -21.65 -22.43
CA ARG A 7 22.48 -20.61 -22.94
C ARG A 7 21.23 -20.47 -22.06
N LYS A 8 20.97 -21.41 -21.15
CA LYS A 8 19.76 -21.41 -20.30
C LYS A 8 19.53 -20.12 -19.49
N PRO A 9 20.54 -19.53 -18.81
CA PRO A 9 20.29 -18.35 -17.98
C PRO A 9 19.89 -17.11 -18.80
N VAL A 10 20.35 -16.97 -20.04
CA VAL A 10 19.95 -15.86 -20.92
C VAL A 10 18.49 -15.99 -21.35
N TRP A 11 18.05 -17.20 -21.73
CA TRP A 11 16.66 -17.45 -22.09
C TRP A 11 15.71 -17.24 -20.91
N VAL A 12 16.12 -17.64 -19.71
CA VAL A 12 15.35 -17.37 -18.48
C VAL A 12 15.22 -15.87 -18.24
N SER A 13 16.31 -15.10 -18.39
CA SER A 13 16.27 -13.63 -18.25
C SER A 13 15.38 -12.99 -19.32
N LEU A 14 15.43 -13.46 -20.57
CA LEU A 14 14.55 -12.95 -21.64
C LEU A 14 13.09 -13.30 -21.37
N LEU A 15 12.80 -14.50 -20.91
CA LEU A 15 11.44 -14.89 -20.52
C LEU A 15 10.91 -14.03 -19.39
N LEU A 16 11.72 -13.80 -18.36
CA LEU A 16 11.36 -12.91 -17.24
C LEU A 16 11.12 -11.47 -17.72
N LEU A 17 11.93 -10.97 -18.66
CA LEU A 17 11.69 -9.67 -19.25
C LEU A 17 10.33 -9.57 -19.94
N VAL A 18 9.98 -10.56 -20.77
CA VAL A 18 8.68 -10.59 -21.45
C VAL A 18 7.52 -10.61 -20.44
N LEU A 19 7.69 -11.28 -19.31
CA LEU A 19 6.68 -11.34 -18.24
C LEU A 19 6.60 -10.03 -17.43
N VAL A 20 7.72 -9.33 -17.25
CA VAL A 20 7.79 -8.14 -16.38
C VAL A 20 7.48 -6.84 -17.14
N VAL A 21 7.85 -6.73 -18.44
CA VAL A 21 7.63 -5.50 -19.24
C VAL A 21 6.18 -5.00 -19.19
N PRO A 22 5.14 -5.84 -19.36
CA PRO A 22 3.76 -5.36 -19.31
C PRO A 22 3.41 -4.66 -17.99
N TRP A 23 4.02 -5.07 -16.88
CA TRP A 23 3.75 -4.51 -15.55
C TRP A 23 4.14 -3.04 -15.41
N PHE A 24 5.02 -2.51 -16.24
CA PHE A 24 5.34 -1.08 -16.25
C PHE A 24 4.22 -0.21 -16.81
N PHE A 25 3.36 -0.77 -17.67
CA PHE A 25 2.37 -0.02 -18.44
C PHE A 25 0.92 -0.40 -18.15
N VAL A 26 0.68 -1.48 -17.42
CA VAL A 26 -0.67 -1.89 -17.02
C VAL A 26 -1.11 -1.07 -15.82
N HIS A 27 -2.34 -0.58 -15.83
CA HIS A 27 -2.98 0.04 -14.69
C HIS A 27 -3.79 -1.01 -13.92
N LEU A 28 -3.45 -1.23 -12.66
CA LEU A 28 -4.24 -2.10 -11.80
C LEU A 28 -5.63 -1.47 -11.56
N PRO A 29 -6.71 -2.26 -11.63
CA PRO A 29 -8.02 -1.83 -11.15
C PRO A 29 -7.91 -1.35 -9.70
N HIS A 30 -8.72 -0.34 -9.32
CA HIS A 30 -8.67 0.25 -7.97
C HIS A 30 -8.84 -0.79 -6.87
N SER A 31 -9.73 -1.77 -7.08
CA SER A 31 -9.99 -2.87 -6.15
C SER A 31 -8.77 -3.79 -5.87
N TRP A 32 -7.77 -3.77 -6.75
CA TRP A 32 -6.56 -4.60 -6.63
C TRP A 32 -5.37 -3.83 -6.03
N ARG A 33 -5.48 -2.50 -5.88
CA ARG A 33 -4.38 -1.64 -5.42
C ARG A 33 -4.16 -1.74 -3.90
N SER A 34 -3.93 -2.95 -3.37
CA SER A 34 -3.50 -3.07 -1.98
C SER A 34 -2.06 -2.58 -1.80
N PRO A 35 -1.70 -2.02 -0.64
CA PRO A 35 -0.33 -1.59 -0.35
C PRO A 35 0.70 -2.69 -0.59
N LEU A 36 0.38 -3.94 -0.20
CA LEU A 36 1.26 -5.09 -0.43
C LEU A 36 1.47 -5.38 -1.92
N LEU A 37 0.41 -5.34 -2.73
CA LEU A 37 0.52 -5.58 -4.17
C LEU A 37 1.30 -4.46 -4.87
N LEU A 38 1.10 -3.20 -4.44
CA LEU A 38 1.90 -2.08 -4.94
C LEU A 38 3.38 -2.24 -4.60
N ALA A 39 3.71 -2.70 -3.37
CA ALA A 39 5.09 -2.99 -2.99
C ALA A 39 5.71 -4.12 -3.82
N VAL A 40 4.97 -5.20 -4.12
CA VAL A 40 5.42 -6.24 -5.09
C VAL A 40 5.66 -5.64 -6.47
N TRP A 41 4.75 -4.77 -6.90
CA TRP A 41 4.87 -4.08 -8.18
C TRP A 41 6.16 -3.25 -8.28
N ASP A 42 6.48 -2.51 -7.23
CA ASP A 42 7.71 -1.73 -7.15
C ASP A 42 8.97 -2.59 -7.24
N LEU A 43 8.94 -3.84 -6.73
CA LEU A 43 10.04 -4.78 -6.86
C LEU A 43 10.27 -5.26 -8.31
N CYS A 44 9.28 -5.17 -9.18
CA CYS A 44 9.43 -5.49 -10.60
C CYS A 44 10.46 -4.59 -11.30
N HIS A 45 10.66 -3.37 -10.83
CA HIS A 45 11.71 -2.48 -11.31
C HIS A 45 13.10 -3.10 -11.11
N ILE A 46 13.38 -3.63 -9.92
CA ILE A 46 14.65 -4.29 -9.60
C ILE A 46 14.86 -5.51 -10.51
N LEU A 47 13.82 -6.36 -10.62
CA LEU A 47 13.88 -7.57 -11.40
C LEU A 47 14.11 -7.31 -12.89
N PHE A 48 13.43 -6.31 -13.45
CA PHE A 48 13.58 -5.93 -14.85
C PHE A 48 15.02 -5.51 -15.18
N PHE A 49 15.53 -4.50 -14.46
CA PHE A 49 16.88 -3.99 -14.71
C PHE A 49 17.96 -5.02 -14.38
N PHE A 50 17.75 -5.85 -13.37
CA PHE A 50 18.61 -7.00 -13.09
C PHE A 50 18.67 -7.96 -14.28
N CYS A 51 17.53 -8.40 -14.81
CA CYS A 51 17.48 -9.37 -15.91
C CYS A 51 18.13 -8.82 -17.19
N VAL A 52 17.85 -7.54 -17.52
CA VAL A 52 18.46 -6.89 -18.69
C VAL A 52 19.97 -6.85 -18.56
N VAL A 53 20.45 -6.29 -17.45
CA VAL A 53 21.89 -6.07 -17.25
C VAL A 53 22.62 -7.39 -17.02
N TYR A 54 22.01 -8.37 -16.35
CA TYR A 54 22.55 -9.70 -16.20
C TYR A 54 22.75 -10.39 -17.56
N ALA A 55 21.77 -10.28 -18.47
CA ALA A 55 21.89 -10.82 -19.83
C ALA A 55 23.01 -10.14 -20.63
N VAL A 56 23.12 -8.81 -20.53
CA VAL A 56 24.20 -8.02 -21.15
C VAL A 56 25.54 -8.45 -20.55
N GLN A 57 25.64 -8.54 -19.24
CA GLN A 57 26.86 -8.90 -18.52
C GLN A 57 27.31 -10.34 -18.87
N TRP A 58 26.38 -11.26 -18.95
CA TRP A 58 26.63 -12.63 -19.39
C TRP A 58 27.23 -12.70 -20.81
N ARG A 59 26.72 -11.85 -21.72
CA ARG A 59 27.16 -11.85 -23.14
C ARG A 59 28.50 -11.14 -23.35
N TYR A 60 28.73 -10.01 -22.66
CA TYR A 60 29.84 -9.09 -22.93
C TYR A 60 30.92 -9.06 -21.84
N LYS A 61 30.66 -9.65 -20.66
CA LYS A 61 31.62 -9.72 -19.53
C LYS A 61 32.27 -8.37 -19.21
N LEU A 62 31.45 -7.35 -19.01
CA LEU A 62 31.85 -5.98 -18.75
C LEU A 62 32.50 -5.89 -17.35
N VAL A 63 33.82 -5.75 -17.28
CA VAL A 63 34.59 -5.70 -16.04
C VAL A 63 35.31 -4.37 -15.78
N SER A 64 35.29 -3.43 -16.74
CA SER A 64 35.92 -2.13 -16.56
C SER A 64 34.98 -1.11 -15.89
N ALA A 65 35.54 -0.21 -15.09
CA ALA A 65 34.78 0.87 -14.47
C ALA A 65 34.04 1.74 -15.50
N ARG A 66 34.71 1.99 -16.66
CA ARG A 66 34.09 2.72 -17.76
C ARG A 66 32.83 2.03 -18.31
N SER A 67 32.88 0.71 -18.53
CA SER A 67 31.71 -0.04 -19.03
C SER A 67 30.59 -0.07 -18.01
N TRP A 68 30.91 -0.19 -16.72
CA TRP A 68 29.92 -0.13 -15.65
C TRP A 68 29.23 1.24 -15.60
N PHE A 69 30.03 2.33 -15.67
CA PHE A 69 29.50 3.69 -15.73
C PHE A 69 28.56 3.90 -16.93
N LEU A 70 28.98 3.43 -18.14
CA LEU A 70 28.15 3.58 -19.34
C LEU A 70 26.82 2.81 -19.23
N VAL A 71 26.84 1.58 -18.72
CA VAL A 71 25.62 0.79 -18.48
C VAL A 71 24.74 1.46 -17.45
N ALA A 72 25.30 1.94 -16.35
CA ALA A 72 24.56 2.65 -15.31
C ALA A 72 23.95 3.95 -15.84
N ALA A 73 24.71 4.75 -16.60
CA ALA A 73 24.23 6.00 -17.18
C ALA A 73 23.10 5.76 -18.22
N LEU A 74 23.25 4.75 -19.06
CA LEU A 74 22.20 4.35 -20.01
C LEU A 74 20.93 3.87 -19.29
N ALA A 75 21.10 3.01 -18.30
CA ALA A 75 19.97 2.50 -17.50
C ALA A 75 19.27 3.61 -16.71
N PHE A 76 20.03 4.59 -16.19
CA PHE A 76 19.46 5.77 -15.53
C PHE A 76 18.66 6.62 -16.53
N ALA A 77 19.16 6.83 -17.74
CA ALA A 77 18.46 7.58 -18.78
C ALA A 77 17.17 6.85 -19.21
N VAL A 78 17.24 5.53 -19.41
CA VAL A 78 16.06 4.71 -19.76
C VAL A 78 15.05 4.68 -18.61
N GLY A 79 15.51 4.43 -17.39
CA GLY A 79 14.65 4.43 -16.20
C GLY A 79 13.98 5.78 -15.98
N GLY A 80 14.73 6.88 -16.07
CA GLY A 80 14.19 8.23 -15.98
C GLY A 80 13.18 8.55 -17.07
N SER A 81 13.39 8.05 -18.31
CA SER A 81 12.41 8.19 -19.40
C SER A 81 11.12 7.42 -19.11
N ILE A 82 11.22 6.22 -18.54
CA ILE A 82 10.04 5.44 -18.10
C ILE A 82 9.25 6.22 -17.05
N GLU A 83 9.92 6.74 -16.01
CA GLU A 83 9.29 7.56 -14.97
C GLU A 83 8.60 8.81 -15.53
N MET A 84 9.25 9.49 -16.51
CA MET A 84 8.67 10.64 -17.15
C MET A 84 7.38 10.28 -17.92
N ILE A 85 7.40 9.18 -18.68
CA ILE A 85 6.22 8.68 -19.42
C ILE A 85 5.11 8.27 -18.43
N GLN A 86 5.46 7.60 -17.33
CA GLN A 86 4.51 7.22 -16.28
C GLN A 86 3.87 8.45 -15.63
N GLY A 87 4.66 9.50 -15.34
CA GLY A 87 4.16 10.79 -14.85
C GLY A 87 3.14 11.45 -15.80
N MET A 88 3.34 11.34 -17.11
CA MET A 88 2.41 11.84 -18.13
C MET A 88 1.11 11.01 -18.21
N THR A 89 1.13 9.75 -17.77
CA THR A 89 -0.03 8.83 -17.78
C THR A 89 -0.79 8.78 -16.45
N GLY A 90 -0.52 9.72 -15.53
CA GLY A 90 -1.23 9.83 -14.26
C GLY A 90 -0.67 8.99 -13.11
N ARG A 91 0.56 8.47 -13.26
CA ARG A 91 1.36 7.91 -12.16
C ARG A 91 2.32 8.99 -11.62
N ASN A 92 2.60 8.95 -10.33
CA ASN A 92 3.61 9.83 -9.75
C ASN A 92 5.01 9.29 -10.06
N ALA A 93 5.85 10.10 -10.69
CA ALA A 93 7.28 9.79 -10.84
C ALA A 93 7.93 9.69 -9.45
N SER A 94 8.70 8.64 -9.22
CA SER A 94 9.28 8.32 -7.90
C SER A 94 10.79 8.17 -7.98
N TRP A 95 11.51 8.94 -7.16
CA TRP A 95 12.95 8.70 -6.93
C TRP A 95 13.23 7.31 -6.33
N GLY A 96 12.25 6.73 -5.63
CA GLY A 96 12.32 5.36 -5.15
C GLY A 96 12.43 4.34 -6.29
N ASP A 97 11.71 4.55 -7.40
CA ASP A 97 11.78 3.67 -8.57
C ASP A 97 13.12 3.80 -9.28
N VAL A 98 13.67 5.02 -9.36
CA VAL A 98 15.04 5.21 -9.87
C VAL A 98 16.07 4.46 -9.01
N ALA A 99 15.95 4.50 -7.68
CA ALA A 99 16.84 3.76 -6.77
C ALA A 99 16.70 2.23 -6.97
N ARG A 100 15.46 1.72 -7.15
CA ARG A 100 15.17 0.31 -7.46
C ARG A 100 15.78 -0.09 -8.80
N ASN A 101 15.63 0.72 -9.85
CA ASN A 101 16.23 0.51 -11.17
C ASN A 101 17.74 0.38 -11.06
N MET A 102 18.41 1.32 -10.37
CA MET A 102 19.86 1.33 -10.21
C MET A 102 20.38 0.16 -9.36
N THR A 103 19.61 -0.27 -8.36
CA THR A 103 19.92 -1.50 -7.58
C THR A 103 19.86 -2.74 -8.46
N GLY A 104 18.86 -2.86 -9.33
CA GLY A 104 18.78 -3.94 -10.32
C GLY A 104 19.97 -3.95 -11.27
N VAL A 105 20.37 -2.78 -11.78
CA VAL A 105 21.58 -2.61 -12.61
C VAL A 105 22.82 -3.10 -11.87
N TRP A 106 23.02 -2.64 -10.64
CA TRP A 106 24.18 -2.99 -9.82
C TRP A 106 24.26 -4.50 -9.54
N LEU A 107 23.13 -5.12 -9.19
CA LEU A 107 23.03 -6.57 -9.04
C LEU A 107 23.40 -7.30 -10.34
N GLY A 108 22.85 -6.88 -11.49
CA GLY A 108 23.15 -7.47 -12.79
C GLY A 108 24.63 -7.41 -13.17
N LEU A 109 25.27 -6.26 -12.93
CA LEU A 109 26.69 -6.05 -13.17
C LEU A 109 27.57 -6.89 -12.23
N ALA A 110 27.23 -6.95 -10.94
CA ALA A 110 28.07 -7.61 -9.93
C ALA A 110 27.95 -9.14 -9.98
N TRP A 111 26.76 -9.69 -10.32
CA TRP A 111 26.48 -11.12 -10.27
C TRP A 111 26.53 -11.80 -11.63
N GLY A 112 26.53 -11.05 -12.72
CA GLY A 112 26.58 -11.59 -14.09
C GLY A 112 27.96 -12.10 -14.54
N VAL A 113 29.04 -11.91 -13.75
CA VAL A 113 30.40 -12.38 -14.04
C VAL A 113 30.89 -13.30 -12.91
N ALA A 114 31.43 -14.45 -13.28
CA ALA A 114 31.76 -15.48 -12.30
C ALA A 114 32.93 -15.17 -11.37
N GLN A 115 33.98 -14.44 -11.83
CA GLN A 115 35.24 -14.34 -11.09
C GLN A 115 35.95 -12.99 -11.27
N ALA A 116 35.87 -12.13 -10.26
CA ALA A 116 36.88 -11.11 -9.98
C ALA A 116 36.86 -10.84 -8.46
N GLN A 117 38.01 -10.79 -7.82
CA GLN A 117 38.12 -10.61 -6.36
C GLN A 117 37.53 -9.28 -5.89
N TRP A 118 37.68 -8.21 -6.69
CA TRP A 118 37.10 -6.89 -6.42
C TRP A 118 35.57 -6.86 -6.49
N LEU A 119 34.91 -7.80 -7.23
CA LEU A 119 33.47 -7.94 -7.29
C LEU A 119 32.84 -8.43 -5.98
N ARG A 120 33.63 -9.00 -5.06
CA ARG A 120 33.12 -9.51 -3.79
C ARG A 120 32.41 -8.41 -3.00
N TRP A 121 33.02 -7.24 -2.89
CA TRP A 121 32.41 -6.11 -2.19
C TRP A 121 31.19 -5.55 -2.92
N HIS A 122 31.23 -5.47 -4.24
CA HIS A 122 30.04 -5.04 -5.01
C HIS A 122 28.87 -6.01 -4.85
N ARG A 123 29.12 -7.32 -4.75
CA ARG A 123 28.09 -8.32 -4.47
C ARG A 123 27.49 -8.15 -3.08
N VAL A 124 28.31 -7.99 -2.07
CA VAL A 124 27.85 -7.77 -0.70
C VAL A 124 27.02 -6.48 -0.62
N LEU A 125 27.57 -5.37 -1.12
CA LEU A 125 26.87 -4.06 -1.05
C LEU A 125 25.58 -4.04 -1.88
N SER A 126 25.56 -4.66 -3.06
CA SER A 126 24.33 -4.74 -3.86
C SER A 126 23.26 -5.64 -3.21
N ALA A 127 23.68 -6.71 -2.52
CA ALA A 127 22.77 -7.55 -1.73
C ALA A 127 22.23 -6.80 -0.51
N VAL A 128 23.05 -6.00 0.17
CA VAL A 128 22.60 -5.13 1.26
C VAL A 128 21.60 -4.09 0.76
N ALA A 129 21.90 -3.42 -0.38
CA ALA A 129 20.96 -2.47 -0.98
C ALA A 129 19.62 -3.13 -1.33
N LEU A 130 19.65 -4.33 -1.90
CA LEU A 130 18.45 -5.14 -2.15
C LEU A 130 17.69 -5.40 -0.85
N ALA A 131 18.37 -5.89 0.20
CA ALA A 131 17.75 -6.18 1.49
C ALA A 131 17.07 -4.93 2.09
N VAL A 132 17.70 -3.76 2.04
CA VAL A 132 17.12 -2.50 2.49
C VAL A 132 15.86 -2.13 1.72
N LEU A 133 15.85 -2.31 0.39
CA LEU A 133 14.67 -2.04 -0.44
C LEU A 133 13.53 -3.04 -0.23
N PHE A 134 13.83 -4.23 0.31
CA PHE A 134 12.81 -5.22 0.68
C PHE A 134 12.16 -4.96 2.04
N VAL A 135 12.77 -4.15 2.91
CA VAL A 135 12.25 -3.88 4.27
C VAL A 135 10.80 -3.37 4.24
N PRO A 136 10.39 -2.38 3.42
CA PRO A 136 9.00 -1.93 3.37
C PRO A 136 8.04 -3.05 2.98
N PHE A 137 8.39 -3.87 2.00
CA PHE A 137 7.60 -5.02 1.58
C PHE A 137 7.42 -6.04 2.72
N ILE A 138 8.51 -6.37 3.42
CA ILE A 138 8.47 -7.32 4.55
C ILE A 138 7.58 -6.77 5.66
N ASN A 139 7.70 -5.48 5.98
CA ASN A 139 6.88 -4.83 7.00
C ASN A 139 5.39 -4.90 6.64
N LEU A 140 5.02 -4.58 5.40
CA LEU A 140 3.64 -4.68 4.91
C LEU A 140 3.13 -6.12 4.94
N ALA A 141 3.95 -7.10 4.55
CA ALA A 141 3.58 -8.51 4.57
C ALA A 141 3.34 -9.02 6.01
N VAL A 142 4.26 -8.66 6.93
CA VAL A 142 4.12 -9.00 8.37
C VAL A 142 2.89 -8.35 8.96
N ASP A 143 2.65 -7.07 8.66
CA ASP A 143 1.47 -6.35 9.13
C ASP A 143 0.18 -6.99 8.61
N ARG A 144 0.15 -7.38 7.34
CA ARG A 144 -1.00 -8.07 6.76
C ARG A 144 -1.32 -9.38 7.46
N VAL A 145 -0.30 -10.22 7.71
CA VAL A 145 -0.48 -11.49 8.44
C VAL A 145 -0.99 -11.23 9.87
N LYS A 146 -0.42 -10.24 10.56
CA LYS A 146 -0.86 -9.88 11.91
C LYS A 146 -2.30 -9.36 11.93
N SER A 147 -2.67 -8.49 10.99
CA SER A 147 -4.04 -7.97 10.87
C SER A 147 -5.07 -9.09 10.71
N PHE A 148 -4.76 -10.16 9.94
CA PHE A 148 -5.63 -11.33 9.86
C PHE A 148 -5.69 -12.15 11.14
N ASN A 149 -4.56 -12.27 11.85
CA ASN A 149 -4.49 -13.04 13.10
C ASN A 149 -5.16 -12.31 14.28
N GLU A 150 -5.22 -10.99 14.24
CA GLU A 150 -5.86 -10.15 15.27
C GLU A 150 -7.38 -9.99 15.05
N PHE A 151 -7.88 -10.44 13.89
CA PHE A 151 -9.32 -10.39 13.63
C PHE A 151 -10.12 -11.08 14.77
N PRO A 152 -11.16 -10.46 15.32
CA PRO A 152 -12.00 -9.39 14.77
C PRO A 152 -11.55 -7.95 15.05
N VAL A 153 -10.35 -7.71 15.59
CA VAL A 153 -9.78 -6.37 15.62
C VAL A 153 -9.41 -5.97 14.20
N LEU A 154 -10.01 -4.89 13.70
CA LEU A 154 -9.76 -4.36 12.35
C LEU A 154 -8.54 -3.43 12.36
N ALA A 155 -8.41 -2.58 13.38
CA ALA A 155 -7.26 -1.70 13.59
C ALA A 155 -7.19 -1.19 15.04
N ASN A 156 -5.97 -1.16 15.60
CA ASN A 156 -5.67 -0.63 16.95
C ASN A 156 -4.48 0.36 16.94
N PHE A 157 -3.88 0.65 15.80
CA PHE A 157 -2.82 1.62 15.56
C PHE A 157 -1.54 1.49 16.40
N GLU A 158 -1.34 0.39 17.10
CA GLU A 158 -0.13 0.13 17.88
C GLU A 158 1.11 -0.11 17.02
N ARG A 159 0.93 -0.18 15.70
CA ARG A 159 1.99 -0.38 14.73
C ARG A 159 1.99 0.72 13.66
N PRO A 160 3.17 1.28 13.32
CA PRO A 160 3.26 2.38 12.36
C PRO A 160 2.89 1.99 10.92
N VAL A 161 2.92 0.70 10.58
CA VAL A 161 2.68 0.22 9.19
C VAL A 161 1.20 0.22 8.83
N GLY A 162 0.30 0.10 9.80
CA GLY A 162 -1.15 0.02 9.56
C GLY A 162 -1.76 1.23 8.84
N VAL A 163 -1.09 2.38 8.85
CA VAL A 163 -1.57 3.61 8.21
C VAL A 163 -1.67 3.51 6.68
N ASP A 164 -0.89 2.66 6.03
CA ASP A 164 -0.86 2.49 4.58
C ASP A 164 -2.19 1.95 4.00
N TYR A 165 -3.03 1.37 4.84
CA TYR A 165 -4.36 0.88 4.47
C TYR A 165 -5.47 1.95 4.59
N TRP A 166 -5.12 3.12 5.12
CA TRP A 166 -6.02 4.24 5.31
C TRP A 166 -5.80 5.30 4.22
N ARG A 167 -6.89 5.86 3.71
CA ARG A 167 -6.86 6.93 2.72
C ARG A 167 -7.41 8.20 3.33
N GLY A 168 -6.74 9.31 3.13
CA GLY A 168 -7.08 10.61 3.69
C GLY A 168 -5.84 11.29 4.26
N ASP A 169 -6.01 12.41 4.91
CA ASP A 169 -4.93 13.08 5.64
C ASP A 169 -4.84 12.47 7.05
N VAL A 170 -4.09 11.36 7.14
CA VAL A 170 -4.02 10.51 8.32
C VAL A 170 -2.59 10.22 8.72
N SER A 171 -2.36 10.08 10.03
CA SER A 171 -1.08 9.68 10.61
C SER A 171 -1.30 8.93 11.92
N ILE A 172 -0.30 8.18 12.38
CA ILE A 172 -0.33 7.56 13.71
C ILE A 172 0.28 8.55 14.71
N ALA A 173 -0.43 8.79 15.81
CA ALA A 173 0.01 9.69 16.87
C ALA A 173 -0.25 9.07 18.26
N ALA A 174 0.47 9.56 19.27
CA ALA A 174 0.18 9.19 20.65
C ALA A 174 -1.26 9.58 21.03
N VAL A 175 -1.90 8.75 21.86
CA VAL A 175 -3.29 8.93 22.31
C VAL A 175 -3.41 10.15 23.20
N PRO A 176 -4.14 11.21 22.80
CA PRO A 176 -4.33 12.39 23.65
C PRO A 176 -5.11 12.05 24.93
N GLY A 177 -4.71 12.65 26.07
CA GLY A 177 -5.40 12.46 27.34
C GLY A 177 -5.24 11.08 27.99
N ARG A 178 -4.42 10.20 27.41
CA ARG A 178 -4.02 8.91 27.96
C ARG A 178 -2.50 8.78 28.03
N GLU A 179 -1.82 9.81 28.49
CA GLU A 179 -0.35 9.95 28.47
C GLU A 179 0.41 8.83 29.21
N ASN A 180 -0.28 8.07 30.09
CA ASN A 180 0.25 6.91 30.78
C ASN A 180 -0.02 5.57 30.07
N ALA A 181 -0.75 5.57 28.97
CA ALA A 181 -0.96 4.39 28.13
C ALA A 181 -0.01 4.50 26.93
N ASN A 182 0.87 3.54 26.75
CA ASN A 182 1.77 3.46 25.59
C ASN A 182 1.01 3.20 24.27
N GLY A 183 -0.16 3.81 24.09
CA GLY A 183 -1.04 3.58 22.97
C GLY A 183 -0.90 4.63 21.87
N HIS A 184 -1.25 4.23 20.66
CA HIS A 184 -1.31 5.06 19.49
C HIS A 184 -2.74 5.10 18.91
N ALA A 185 -3.10 6.19 18.25
CA ALA A 185 -4.37 6.36 17.58
C ALA A 185 -4.16 6.89 16.15
N LEU A 186 -5.14 6.68 15.28
CA LEU A 186 -5.19 7.32 13.98
C LEU A 186 -5.56 8.79 14.15
N LYS A 187 -4.59 9.68 13.98
CA LYS A 187 -4.81 11.12 13.86
C LYS A 187 -5.32 11.43 12.47
N VAL A 188 -6.45 12.11 12.39
CA VAL A 188 -7.11 12.50 11.14
C VAL A 188 -7.20 14.02 11.08
N GLU A 189 -6.67 14.62 10.02
CA GLU A 189 -6.77 16.05 9.77
C GLU A 189 -7.90 16.32 8.77
N LEU A 190 -9.01 16.86 9.27
CA LEU A 190 -10.17 17.23 8.47
C LEU A 190 -10.01 18.66 7.96
N ASN A 191 -10.27 18.89 6.69
CA ASN A 191 -10.18 20.20 6.03
C ASN A 191 -11.55 20.76 5.67
N THR A 192 -11.58 21.96 5.07
CA THR A 192 -12.80 22.68 4.70
C THR A 192 -13.39 22.27 3.35
N ALA A 193 -12.91 21.20 2.73
CA ALA A 193 -13.48 20.68 1.49
C ALA A 193 -14.94 20.25 1.71
N ARG A 194 -15.71 20.18 0.61
CA ARG A 194 -17.11 19.72 0.67
C ARG A 194 -17.29 18.38 1.39
N TYR A 195 -16.33 17.48 1.21
CA TYR A 195 -16.22 16.21 1.93
C TYR A 195 -14.80 16.09 2.45
N SER A 196 -14.64 15.88 3.73
CA SER A 196 -13.34 15.66 4.37
C SER A 196 -13.42 14.49 5.33
N GLY A 197 -12.51 13.54 5.21
CA GLY A 197 -12.51 12.32 6.01
C GLY A 197 -11.48 11.32 5.52
N PHE A 198 -11.69 10.07 5.91
CA PHE A 198 -10.79 8.98 5.59
C PHE A 198 -11.55 7.71 5.25
N TYR A 199 -10.85 6.77 4.60
CA TYR A 199 -11.35 5.45 4.26
C TYR A 199 -10.35 4.38 4.69
N PHE A 200 -10.87 3.27 5.19
CA PHE A 200 -10.14 2.06 5.46
C PHE A 200 -10.51 1.00 4.43
N GLU A 201 -9.51 0.41 3.81
CA GLU A 201 -9.65 -0.59 2.75
C GLU A 201 -8.72 -1.77 3.03
N HIS A 202 -8.95 -2.90 2.37
CA HIS A 202 -8.12 -4.10 2.45
C HIS A 202 -8.01 -4.74 3.84
N PHE A 203 -9.00 -4.57 4.71
CA PHE A 203 -9.13 -5.27 5.98
C PHE A 203 -9.74 -6.69 5.80
N PRO A 204 -9.81 -7.56 6.84
CA PRO A 204 -10.55 -8.81 6.79
C PRO A 204 -12.02 -8.55 6.46
N ALA A 205 -12.47 -9.05 5.28
CA ALA A 205 -13.72 -8.62 4.65
C ALA A 205 -14.97 -9.37 5.14
N ASP A 206 -14.80 -10.52 5.80
CA ASP A 206 -15.90 -11.36 6.26
C ASP A 206 -16.34 -10.96 7.68
N TRP A 207 -17.46 -10.23 7.75
CA TRP A 207 -18.04 -9.72 9.00
C TRP A 207 -19.21 -10.58 9.50
N ARG A 208 -19.50 -11.69 8.83
CA ARG A 208 -20.56 -12.61 9.26
C ARG A 208 -20.27 -13.21 10.65
N GLY A 209 -21.31 -13.42 11.44
CA GLY A 209 -21.20 -13.97 12.81
C GLY A 209 -20.95 -12.92 13.88
N TYR A 210 -20.71 -11.67 13.51
CA TYR A 210 -20.65 -10.54 14.43
C TYR A 210 -21.93 -9.74 14.41
N LYS A 211 -22.16 -8.94 15.47
CA LYS A 211 -23.39 -8.15 15.60
C LYS A 211 -23.14 -6.64 15.55
N ARG A 212 -21.97 -6.18 15.91
CA ARG A 212 -21.64 -4.75 15.99
C ARG A 212 -20.30 -4.43 15.40
N LEU A 213 -20.21 -3.27 14.75
CA LEU A 213 -18.97 -2.56 14.47
C LEU A 213 -18.74 -1.56 15.60
N HIS A 214 -17.55 -1.56 16.19
CA HIS A 214 -17.15 -0.65 17.25
C HIS A 214 -15.91 0.12 16.86
N PHE A 215 -15.82 1.39 17.32
CA PHE A 215 -14.59 2.18 17.35
C PHE A 215 -14.68 3.26 18.44
N ASP A 216 -13.52 3.73 18.88
CA ASP A 216 -13.38 4.86 19.78
C ASP A 216 -12.97 6.12 19.00
N LEU A 217 -13.45 7.29 19.41
CA LEU A 217 -13.14 8.58 18.82
C LEU A 217 -12.85 9.60 19.91
N PHE A 218 -11.78 10.36 19.75
CA PHE A 218 -11.46 11.52 20.57
C PHE A 218 -11.63 12.81 19.76
N ASN A 219 -12.48 13.67 20.23
CA ASN A 219 -12.64 15.04 19.74
C ASN A 219 -11.99 16.01 20.73
N PRO A 220 -10.85 16.64 20.37
CA PRO A 220 -10.18 17.59 21.26
C PRO A 220 -10.90 18.96 21.31
N GLY A 221 -11.88 19.20 20.44
CA GLY A 221 -12.66 20.42 20.40
C GLY A 221 -13.71 20.49 21.50
N GLU A 222 -14.24 21.71 21.75
CA GLU A 222 -15.30 21.95 22.73
C GLU A 222 -16.72 21.71 22.18
N LYS A 223 -16.86 21.55 20.87
CA LYS A 223 -18.15 21.40 20.18
C LYS A 223 -18.26 20.03 19.53
N SER A 224 -19.47 19.47 19.56
CA SER A 224 -19.77 18.28 18.80
C SER A 224 -19.67 18.52 17.28
N LEU A 225 -19.24 17.50 16.57
CA LEU A 225 -19.09 17.52 15.12
C LEU A 225 -19.92 16.42 14.47
N THR A 226 -20.75 16.78 13.49
CA THR A 226 -21.52 15.80 12.75
C THR A 226 -20.61 15.03 11.79
N MET A 227 -20.52 13.73 11.99
CA MET A 227 -19.78 12.78 11.16
C MET A 227 -20.73 11.83 10.44
N VAL A 228 -20.26 11.21 9.38
CA VAL A 228 -20.96 10.15 8.64
C VAL A 228 -20.10 8.92 8.61
N LEU A 229 -20.64 7.80 9.09
CA LEU A 229 -20.07 6.48 8.84
C LEU A 229 -20.67 5.92 7.54
N ARG A 230 -19.80 5.46 6.66
CA ARG A 230 -20.13 4.79 5.40
C ARG A 230 -19.52 3.40 5.37
N VAL A 231 -20.32 2.39 5.05
CA VAL A 231 -19.84 1.03 4.80
C VAL A 231 -20.43 0.52 3.49
N HIS A 232 -19.62 -0.18 2.69
CA HIS A 232 -20.14 -0.88 1.51
C HIS A 232 -19.30 -2.12 1.18
N ASP A 233 -19.92 -3.02 0.45
CA ASP A 233 -19.33 -4.24 -0.07
C ASP A 233 -18.76 -4.07 -1.49
N ILE A 234 -18.20 -5.14 -2.04
CA ILE A 234 -17.59 -5.14 -3.38
C ILE A 234 -18.60 -4.86 -4.51
N TRP A 235 -19.90 -5.12 -4.31
CA TRP A 235 -20.93 -4.96 -5.32
C TRP A 235 -21.33 -3.50 -5.54
N HIS A 236 -21.02 -2.64 -4.57
CA HIS A 236 -21.31 -1.21 -4.65
C HIS A 236 -20.71 -0.54 -5.90
N GLN A 237 -19.53 -0.94 -6.35
CA GLN A 237 -18.92 -0.41 -7.58
C GLN A 237 -19.72 -0.80 -8.83
N GLN A 238 -20.32 -2.00 -8.83
CA GLN A 238 -21.14 -2.51 -9.95
C GLN A 238 -22.51 -1.85 -10.01
N SER A 239 -23.01 -1.33 -8.88
CA SER A 239 -24.27 -0.58 -8.82
C SER A 239 -24.12 0.90 -9.26
N GLY A 240 -22.99 1.27 -9.89
CA GLY A 240 -22.70 2.64 -10.26
C GLY A 240 -22.48 3.57 -9.07
N GLN A 241 -22.10 3.02 -7.92
CA GLN A 241 -21.87 3.75 -6.65
C GLN A 241 -23.12 4.51 -6.16
N ALA A 242 -24.31 3.96 -6.40
CA ALA A 242 -25.57 4.58 -6.03
C ALA A 242 -25.64 4.85 -4.51
N TYR A 243 -26.14 6.01 -4.12
CA TYR A 243 -26.23 6.39 -2.69
C TYR A 243 -27.06 5.39 -1.88
N GLY A 244 -28.12 4.86 -2.43
CA GLY A 244 -28.99 3.85 -1.79
C GLY A 244 -28.45 2.42 -1.83
N ASP A 245 -27.23 2.17 -2.28
CA ASP A 245 -26.61 0.84 -2.33
C ASP A 245 -25.48 0.70 -1.31
N ARG A 246 -25.53 1.43 -0.21
CA ARG A 246 -24.53 1.43 0.86
C ARG A 246 -25.13 1.87 2.18
N TYR A 247 -24.48 1.51 3.28
CA TYR A 247 -24.79 2.04 4.59
C TYR A 247 -24.25 3.45 4.75
N ASN A 248 -25.06 4.39 5.21
CA ASN A 248 -24.67 5.74 5.60
C ASN A 248 -25.46 6.14 6.83
N VAL A 249 -24.78 6.43 7.92
CA VAL A 249 -25.39 6.90 9.15
C VAL A 249 -24.67 8.14 9.67
N ARG A 250 -25.42 9.12 10.15
CA ARG A 250 -24.86 10.30 10.83
C ARG A 250 -24.74 10.03 12.33
N PHE A 251 -23.65 10.47 12.91
CA PHE A 251 -23.43 10.45 14.35
C PHE A 251 -22.72 11.73 14.80
N GLN A 252 -22.78 12.03 16.10
CA GLN A 252 -22.14 13.20 16.69
C GLN A 252 -20.81 12.79 17.33
N ALA A 253 -19.70 13.40 16.90
CA ALA A 253 -18.41 13.29 17.55
C ALA A 253 -18.38 14.28 18.73
N GLU A 254 -18.84 13.82 19.90
CA GLU A 254 -18.89 14.66 21.09
C GLU A 254 -17.47 14.98 21.61
N PRO A 255 -17.28 16.11 22.35
CA PRO A 255 -16.00 16.44 22.97
C PRO A 255 -15.46 15.32 23.85
N GLY A 256 -14.15 15.14 23.84
CA GLY A 256 -13.46 14.08 24.60
C GLY A 256 -13.52 12.70 23.93
N TRP A 257 -13.23 11.66 24.73
CA TRP A 257 -13.28 10.27 24.27
C TRP A 257 -14.71 9.74 24.30
N ASN A 258 -15.11 9.14 23.19
CA ASN A 258 -16.43 8.51 23.02
C ASN A 258 -16.28 7.17 22.31
N SER A 259 -17.12 6.21 22.68
CA SER A 259 -17.19 4.89 22.04
C SER A 259 -18.46 4.80 21.21
N TYR A 260 -18.32 4.35 19.98
CA TYR A 260 -19.42 4.23 19.02
C TYR A 260 -19.64 2.78 18.64
N GLN A 261 -20.90 2.38 18.55
CA GLN A 261 -21.32 1.04 18.14
C GLN A 261 -22.42 1.15 17.07
N PHE A 262 -22.30 0.33 16.04
CA PHE A 262 -23.27 0.26 14.93
C PHE A 262 -23.67 -1.18 14.70
N ALA A 263 -24.97 -1.46 14.68
CA ALA A 263 -25.47 -2.80 14.45
C ALA A 263 -25.16 -3.29 13.02
N LEU A 264 -24.66 -4.51 12.90
CA LEU A 264 -24.39 -5.09 11.58
C LEU A 264 -25.70 -5.43 10.83
N ASP A 265 -26.80 -5.64 11.53
CA ASP A 265 -28.12 -5.80 10.92
C ASP A 265 -28.57 -4.53 10.19
N ASP A 266 -28.25 -3.34 10.73
CA ASP A 266 -28.53 -2.06 10.05
C ASP A 266 -27.63 -1.91 8.81
N ILE A 267 -26.40 -2.39 8.85
CA ILE A 267 -25.49 -2.40 7.71
C ILE A 267 -25.99 -3.39 6.65
N LEU A 268 -26.40 -4.59 7.05
CA LEU A 268 -26.93 -5.63 6.19
C LEU A 268 -28.14 -5.13 5.37
N ASN A 269 -29.09 -4.48 6.06
CA ASN A 269 -30.37 -4.05 5.48
C ASN A 269 -30.31 -2.65 4.83
N ALA A 270 -29.16 -1.99 4.78
CA ALA A 270 -29.05 -0.61 4.31
C ALA A 270 -29.26 -0.43 2.79
N PRO A 271 -28.79 -1.33 1.90
CA PRO A 271 -29.06 -1.18 0.48
C PRO A 271 -30.54 -1.33 0.16
N THR A 272 -31.08 -0.43 -0.67
CA THR A 272 -32.54 -0.38 -0.95
C THR A 272 -33.05 -1.52 -1.86
N LYS A 273 -32.17 -2.19 -2.61
CA LYS A 273 -32.54 -3.19 -3.63
C LYS A 273 -31.98 -4.58 -3.38
N ARG A 274 -31.17 -4.75 -2.36
CA ARG A 274 -30.49 -6.00 -1.99
C ARG A 274 -30.02 -5.92 -0.55
N ASP A 275 -29.61 -7.02 0.02
CA ASP A 275 -28.86 -7.04 1.27
C ASP A 275 -27.36 -6.74 1.02
N MET A 276 -26.69 -6.13 1.99
CA MET A 276 -25.24 -5.96 2.00
C MET A 276 -24.57 -7.33 2.13
N ASP A 277 -23.60 -7.63 1.28
CA ASP A 277 -22.82 -8.87 1.40
C ASP A 277 -21.78 -8.74 2.52
N LEU A 278 -22.16 -9.10 3.74
CA LEU A 278 -21.27 -9.07 4.91
C LEU A 278 -20.05 -10.01 4.78
N SER A 279 -20.05 -10.96 3.83
CA SER A 279 -18.86 -11.79 3.57
C SER A 279 -17.78 -11.07 2.76
N ARG A 280 -18.10 -9.89 2.20
CA ARG A 280 -17.25 -9.17 1.26
C ARG A 280 -17.28 -7.65 1.45
N ILE A 281 -17.24 -7.20 2.69
CA ILE A 281 -17.15 -5.76 2.98
C ILE A 281 -15.83 -5.22 2.39
N GLN A 282 -15.91 -4.13 1.66
CA GLN A 282 -14.78 -3.57 0.92
C GLN A 282 -14.23 -2.31 1.56
N THR A 283 -15.10 -1.40 2.00
CA THR A 283 -14.68 -0.09 2.49
C THR A 283 -15.48 0.31 3.72
N LEU A 284 -14.77 0.82 4.71
CA LEU A 284 -15.28 1.58 5.82
C LEU A 284 -14.76 3.02 5.68
N GLY A 285 -15.63 4.02 5.67
CA GLY A 285 -15.25 5.41 5.58
C GLY A 285 -15.93 6.26 6.65
N ILE A 286 -15.22 7.25 7.20
CA ILE A 286 -15.78 8.23 8.12
C ILE A 286 -15.41 9.61 7.59
N PHE A 287 -16.42 10.46 7.45
CA PHE A 287 -16.22 11.79 6.88
C PHE A 287 -17.22 12.80 7.44
N THR A 288 -16.92 14.06 7.22
CA THR A 288 -17.80 15.20 7.48
C THR A 288 -17.97 16.04 6.24
N MET A 289 -18.85 17.03 6.28
CA MET A 289 -19.17 17.90 5.15
C MET A 289 -19.12 19.37 5.55
N ASN A 290 -18.52 20.20 4.67
CA ASN A 290 -18.57 21.67 4.75
C ASN A 290 -18.12 22.21 6.11
N LEU A 291 -16.97 21.74 6.62
CA LEU A 291 -16.40 22.29 7.85
C LEU A 291 -16.08 23.79 7.68
N PRO A 292 -16.39 24.63 8.67
CA PRO A 292 -16.04 26.05 8.63
C PRO A 292 -14.53 26.29 8.81
N GLN A 293 -13.84 25.36 9.46
CA GLN A 293 -12.39 25.39 9.70
C GLN A 293 -11.83 23.96 9.82
N PRO A 294 -10.53 23.74 9.59
CA PRO A 294 -9.89 22.44 9.78
C PRO A 294 -10.06 21.96 11.24
N VAL A 295 -10.24 20.64 11.40
CA VAL A 295 -10.40 19.98 12.70
C VAL A 295 -9.56 18.71 12.72
N THR A 296 -8.89 18.46 13.84
CA THR A 296 -8.18 17.20 14.08
C THR A 296 -9.01 16.29 14.98
N LEU A 297 -9.18 15.04 14.59
CA LEU A 297 -9.81 13.99 15.39
C LEU A 297 -8.85 12.81 15.53
N TYR A 298 -9.09 11.96 16.52
CA TYR A 298 -8.32 10.75 16.75
C TYR A 298 -9.25 9.55 16.85
N PHE A 299 -8.90 8.45 16.16
CA PHE A 299 -9.69 7.24 16.13
C PHE A 299 -8.86 6.05 16.59
N ASP A 300 -9.52 5.10 17.29
CA ASP A 300 -8.86 3.92 17.82
C ASP A 300 -9.85 2.74 17.93
N ASN A 301 -9.30 1.53 18.20
CA ASN A 301 -10.06 0.34 18.56
C ASN A 301 -11.16 -0.07 17.57
N PHE A 302 -10.89 0.00 16.27
CA PHE A 302 -11.83 -0.55 15.30
C PHE A 302 -11.90 -2.06 15.42
N ARG A 303 -13.06 -2.59 15.72
CA ARG A 303 -13.29 -4.03 15.90
C ARG A 303 -14.73 -4.44 15.64
N LEU A 304 -14.93 -5.72 15.38
CA LEU A 304 -16.25 -6.34 15.37
C LEU A 304 -16.51 -7.03 16.70
N GLU A 305 -17.74 -6.97 17.16
CA GLU A 305 -18.18 -7.57 18.41
C GLU A 305 -19.32 -8.57 18.16
N PRO A 306 -19.35 -9.71 18.95
CA PRO A 306 -20.39 -10.74 18.82
C PRO A 306 -21.79 -10.27 19.21
#